data_6cec6a3da422d5caa6bad2841ceff40d
#
_entry.id   6cec6a3da422d5caa6bad2841ceff40d
#
_cell.length_a   1.000
_cell.length_b   1.000
_cell.length_c   1.000
_cell.angle_alpha   90.00
_cell.angle_beta   90.00
_cell.angle_gamma   90.00
#
_symmetry.space_group_name_H-M   'P 1'
#
loop_
_entity.id
_entity.type
_entity.pdbx_description
1 polymer ?
#
loop_
_entity_poly.entity_id
_entity_poly.type
_entity_poly.pdbx_seq_one_letter_code
_entity_poly.pdbx_strand_id
1 'polypeptide(L)'
;MSGRVIIAGAGCGDYDLITMRGYEALKSCDVVIYDSLIDSRLLDFCKDGAEKICVGKRAGRHSSTQEEINTLLVEKATEGGVVLRLKGGDPFVFGRGGEEITALKAAGIPYSLIPGVTSSVAVPELAGIPVSHRGLSRLSLIHISEPTRP
;
A
#
# COMPACT_ATOMS: atom_id res chain seq x y z
N MET A 1 -17.96 -3.00 -18.50
CA MET A 1 -18.11 -2.36 -17.15
C MET A 1 -16.72 -1.99 -16.70
N SER A 2 -16.47 -0.75 -16.28
CA SER A 2 -15.19 -0.36 -15.71
C SER A 2 -14.90 -1.16 -14.45
N GLY A 3 -13.67 -1.58 -14.27
CA GLY A 3 -13.20 -2.24 -13.06
C GLY A 3 -13.14 -1.28 -11.88
N ARG A 4 -12.61 -1.76 -10.77
CA ARG A 4 -12.40 -0.97 -9.56
C ARG A 4 -11.00 -1.17 -9.02
N VAL A 5 -10.49 -0.18 -8.29
CA VAL A 5 -9.19 -0.27 -7.62
C VAL A 5 -9.39 -0.38 -6.10
N ILE A 6 -8.64 -1.29 -5.48
CA ILE A 6 -8.51 -1.36 -4.02
C ILE A 6 -7.08 -0.95 -3.70
N ILE A 7 -6.87 0.11 -2.91
CA ILE A 7 -5.55 0.50 -2.41
C ILE A 7 -5.44 -0.02 -0.99
N ALA A 8 -4.51 -0.93 -0.74
CA ALA A 8 -4.38 -1.62 0.54
C ALA A 8 -2.95 -1.56 1.10
N GLY A 9 -2.84 -1.45 2.42
CA GLY A 9 -1.60 -1.64 3.14
C GLY A 9 -1.30 -3.13 3.35
N ALA A 10 -0.07 -3.51 3.06
CA ALA A 10 0.43 -4.88 3.26
C ALA A 10 0.87 -5.14 4.70
N GLY A 11 0.92 -4.11 5.53
CA GLY A 11 1.59 -4.19 6.82
C GLY A 11 3.11 -4.00 6.71
N CYS A 12 3.80 -4.18 7.81
CA CYS A 12 5.21 -3.90 7.97
C CYS A 12 5.98 -5.18 8.33
N GLY A 13 6.81 -5.68 7.44
CA GLY A 13 7.62 -6.87 7.66
C GLY A 13 6.91 -8.16 7.27
N ASP A 14 6.54 -8.97 8.25
CA ASP A 14 5.95 -10.28 8.01
C ASP A 14 4.55 -10.24 7.38
N TYR A 15 4.26 -11.25 6.58
CA TYR A 15 3.00 -11.37 5.83
C TYR A 15 1.74 -11.43 6.70
N ASP A 16 1.85 -11.87 7.95
CA ASP A 16 0.75 -11.98 8.90
C ASP A 16 0.36 -10.65 9.56
N LEU A 17 1.14 -9.59 9.33
CA LEU A 17 0.78 -8.22 9.72
C LEU A 17 -0.16 -7.52 8.71
N ILE A 18 -0.63 -8.22 7.72
CA ILE A 18 -1.70 -7.74 6.86
C ILE A 18 -3.03 -7.75 7.60
N THR A 19 -3.90 -6.79 7.31
CA THR A 19 -5.26 -6.82 7.86
C THR A 19 -6.10 -7.92 7.21
N MET A 20 -7.08 -8.47 7.92
CA MET A 20 -8.03 -9.46 7.38
C MET A 20 -8.68 -8.96 6.08
N ARG A 21 -9.03 -7.66 6.02
CA ARG A 21 -9.61 -7.06 4.81
C ARG A 21 -8.61 -7.03 3.65
N GLY A 22 -7.33 -6.75 3.94
CA GLY A 22 -6.26 -6.81 2.94
C GLY A 22 -6.05 -8.22 2.40
N TYR A 23 -6.07 -9.21 3.28
CA TYR A 23 -6.00 -10.62 2.90
C TYR A 23 -7.16 -11.05 1.98
N GLU A 24 -8.39 -10.69 2.31
CA GLU A 24 -9.55 -10.99 1.47
C GLU A 24 -9.50 -10.26 0.11
N ALA A 25 -8.92 -9.05 0.07
CA ALA A 25 -8.69 -8.34 -1.18
C ALA A 25 -7.68 -9.07 -2.08
N LEU A 26 -6.60 -9.64 -1.51
CA LEU A 26 -5.65 -10.48 -2.24
C LEU A 26 -6.32 -11.70 -2.88
N LYS A 27 -7.17 -12.39 -2.14
CA LYS A 27 -7.89 -13.57 -2.62
C LYS A 27 -8.89 -13.27 -3.74
N SER A 28 -9.36 -12.05 -3.82
CA SER A 28 -10.43 -11.67 -4.77
C SER A 28 -9.94 -10.85 -5.96
N CYS A 29 -8.71 -10.33 -5.96
CA CYS A 29 -8.23 -9.48 -7.04
C CYS A 29 -7.94 -10.25 -8.33
N ASP A 30 -8.12 -9.58 -9.47
CA ASP A 30 -7.74 -10.07 -10.80
C ASP A 30 -6.30 -9.66 -11.14
N VAL A 31 -5.89 -8.49 -10.65
CA VAL A 31 -4.54 -7.94 -10.83
C VAL A 31 -4.05 -7.41 -9.48
N VAL A 32 -2.83 -7.76 -9.08
CA VAL A 32 -2.13 -7.13 -7.95
C VAL A 32 -0.93 -6.34 -8.45
N ILE A 33 -0.92 -5.03 -8.15
CA ILE A 33 0.19 -4.12 -8.43
C ILE A 33 0.87 -3.80 -7.10
N TYR A 34 2.14 -4.18 -6.94
CA TYR A 34 2.81 -4.13 -5.65
C TYR A 34 4.22 -3.53 -5.74
N ASP A 35 4.72 -2.98 -4.64
CA ASP A 35 6.10 -2.52 -4.51
C ASP A 35 7.02 -3.60 -3.92
N SER A 36 8.33 -3.33 -3.91
CA SER A 36 9.35 -4.26 -3.41
C SER A 36 9.45 -4.35 -1.88
N LEU A 37 8.64 -3.57 -1.15
CA LEU A 37 8.69 -3.53 0.32
C LEU A 37 7.75 -4.54 0.97
N ILE A 38 6.86 -5.17 0.19
CA ILE A 38 5.95 -6.19 0.71
C ILE A 38 6.66 -7.53 0.87
N ASP A 39 6.18 -8.34 1.80
CA ASP A 39 6.58 -9.75 1.87
C ASP A 39 6.01 -10.50 0.66
N SER A 40 6.88 -11.15 -0.10
CA SER A 40 6.48 -11.88 -1.31
C SER A 40 5.52 -13.04 -1.05
N ARG A 41 5.51 -13.60 0.16
CA ARG A 41 4.56 -14.65 0.59
C ARG A 41 3.10 -14.20 0.50
N LEU A 42 2.84 -12.88 0.56
CA LEU A 42 1.50 -12.33 0.36
C LEU A 42 0.95 -12.63 -1.04
N LEU A 43 1.81 -12.75 -2.04
CA LEU A 43 1.39 -13.03 -3.41
C LEU A 43 0.88 -14.46 -3.60
N ASP A 44 1.20 -15.36 -2.68
CA ASP A 44 0.72 -16.75 -2.70
C ASP A 44 -0.76 -16.84 -2.31
N PHE A 45 -1.30 -15.79 -1.67
CA PHE A 45 -2.72 -15.69 -1.34
C PHE A 45 -3.59 -15.16 -2.48
N CYS A 46 -2.99 -14.67 -3.57
CA CYS A 46 -3.77 -14.29 -4.75
C CYS A 46 -4.47 -15.50 -5.34
N LYS A 47 -5.67 -15.28 -5.89
CA LYS A 47 -6.37 -16.35 -6.61
C LYS A 47 -5.57 -16.84 -7.81
N ASP A 48 -5.82 -18.05 -8.23
CA ASP A 48 -5.20 -18.64 -9.42
C ASP A 48 -5.50 -17.76 -10.66
N GLY A 49 -4.45 -17.51 -11.45
CA GLY A 49 -4.54 -16.69 -12.66
C GLY A 49 -4.50 -15.18 -12.41
N ALA A 50 -4.42 -14.69 -11.16
CA ALA A 50 -4.24 -13.27 -10.90
C ALA A 50 -2.91 -12.76 -11.47
N GLU A 51 -2.96 -11.65 -12.22
CA GLU A 51 -1.76 -10.98 -12.75
C GLU A 51 -1.01 -10.29 -11.62
N LYS A 52 0.33 -10.49 -11.54
CA LYS A 52 1.18 -9.96 -10.48
C LYS A 52 2.21 -8.99 -11.06
N ILE A 53 2.05 -7.69 -10.83
CA ILE A 53 2.89 -6.62 -11.40
C ILE A 53 3.69 -5.94 -10.30
N CYS A 54 5.02 -6.04 -10.37
CA CYS A 54 5.93 -5.34 -9.45
C CYS A 54 6.33 -3.98 -10.03
N VAL A 55 6.04 -2.91 -9.29
CA VAL A 55 6.41 -1.52 -9.64
C VAL A 55 7.56 -0.98 -8.79
N GLY A 56 8.02 -1.75 -7.80
CA GLY A 56 9.15 -1.41 -6.94
C GLY A 56 10.50 -1.57 -7.63
N LYS A 57 11.56 -1.07 -6.97
CA LYS A 57 12.94 -1.24 -7.44
C LYS A 57 13.31 -2.72 -7.47
N ARG A 58 13.77 -3.20 -8.60
CA ARG A 58 14.45 -4.50 -8.72
C ARG A 58 15.88 -4.27 -9.17
N ALA A 59 16.80 -5.17 -8.78
CA ALA A 59 18.18 -5.13 -9.25
C ALA A 59 18.22 -5.08 -10.79
N GLY A 60 18.83 -4.04 -11.36
CA GLY A 60 18.99 -3.85 -12.80
C GLY A 60 17.78 -3.23 -13.54
N ARG A 61 16.71 -2.81 -12.87
CA ARG A 61 15.59 -2.05 -13.47
C ARG A 61 15.32 -0.76 -12.69
N HIS A 62 15.03 0.32 -13.42
CA HIS A 62 14.51 1.55 -12.80
C HIS A 62 13.16 1.26 -12.11
N SER A 63 12.96 1.85 -10.92
CA SER A 63 11.64 1.84 -10.31
C SER A 63 10.69 2.64 -11.19
N SER A 64 9.44 2.18 -11.31
CA SER A 64 8.41 2.98 -11.95
C SER A 64 8.26 4.33 -11.23
N THR A 65 8.13 5.39 -12.01
CA THR A 65 7.78 6.71 -11.48
C THR A 65 6.34 6.67 -10.92
N GLN A 66 5.98 7.63 -10.08
CA GLN A 66 4.62 7.70 -9.56
C GLN A 66 3.59 7.90 -10.69
N GLU A 67 3.96 8.65 -11.72
CA GLU A 67 3.12 8.88 -12.91
C GLU A 67 2.87 7.59 -13.68
N GLU A 68 3.90 6.77 -13.89
CA GLU A 68 3.77 5.45 -14.51
C GLU A 68 2.89 4.51 -13.68
N ILE A 69 3.01 4.53 -12.36
CA ILE A 69 2.14 3.75 -11.46
C ILE A 69 0.69 4.22 -11.57
N ASN A 70 0.45 5.52 -11.55
CA ASN A 70 -0.89 6.09 -11.67
C ASN A 70 -1.53 5.71 -13.01
N THR A 71 -0.77 5.80 -14.11
CA THR A 71 -1.21 5.40 -15.44
C THR A 71 -1.56 3.91 -15.48
N LEU A 72 -0.68 3.06 -14.96
CA LEU A 72 -0.90 1.61 -14.91
C LEU A 72 -2.16 1.24 -14.12
N LEU A 73 -2.43 1.91 -12.98
CA LEU A 73 -3.64 1.68 -12.20
C LEU A 73 -4.90 2.00 -12.99
N VAL A 74 -4.91 3.10 -13.73
CA VAL A 74 -6.03 3.52 -14.58
C VAL A 74 -6.22 2.56 -15.75
N GLU A 75 -5.14 2.19 -16.42
CA GLU A 75 -5.17 1.24 -17.56
C GLU A 75 -5.75 -0.09 -17.13
N LYS A 76 -5.20 -0.70 -16.07
CA LYS A 76 -5.67 -2.01 -15.58
C LYS A 76 -7.12 -1.97 -15.09
N ALA A 77 -7.55 -0.89 -14.45
CA ALA A 77 -8.93 -0.75 -14.04
C ALA A 77 -9.89 -0.55 -15.25
N THR A 78 -9.40 0.07 -16.31
CA THR A 78 -10.19 0.24 -17.56
C THR A 78 -10.40 -1.08 -18.30
N GLU A 79 -9.43 -2.01 -18.22
CA GLU A 79 -9.57 -3.37 -18.77
C GLU A 79 -10.71 -4.14 -18.06
N GLY A 80 -11.09 -3.74 -16.86
CA GLY A 80 -12.15 -4.37 -16.05
C GLY A 80 -11.61 -5.20 -14.90
N GLY A 81 -12.52 -5.68 -14.03
CA GLY A 81 -12.14 -6.51 -12.89
C GLY A 81 -11.72 -5.74 -11.64
N VAL A 82 -11.06 -6.44 -10.74
CA VAL A 82 -10.60 -5.90 -9.44
C VAL A 82 -9.09 -5.76 -9.44
N VAL A 83 -8.61 -4.53 -9.45
CA VAL A 83 -7.18 -4.21 -9.33
C VAL A 83 -6.85 -3.92 -7.88
N LEU A 84 -5.91 -4.67 -7.30
CA LEU A 84 -5.38 -4.44 -5.96
C LEU A 84 -4.04 -3.72 -6.06
N ARG A 85 -3.95 -2.49 -5.54
CA ARG A 85 -2.68 -1.80 -5.29
C ARG A 85 -2.22 -2.13 -3.89
N LEU A 86 -1.23 -3.00 -3.74
CA LEU A 86 -0.68 -3.43 -2.45
C LEU A 86 0.59 -2.66 -2.14
N LYS A 87 0.61 -1.93 -1.02
CA LYS A 87 1.67 -1.01 -0.60
C LYS A 87 2.27 -1.46 0.72
N GLY A 88 3.58 -1.38 0.88
CA GLY A 88 4.23 -1.64 2.18
C GLY A 88 3.72 -0.70 3.26
N GLY A 89 3.53 -1.21 4.47
CA GLY A 89 2.99 -0.45 5.61
C GLY A 89 1.54 -0.02 5.40
N ASP A 90 1.30 1.28 5.50
CA ASP A 90 -0.01 1.93 5.29
C ASP A 90 0.03 2.84 4.06
N PRO A 91 -1.03 2.86 3.22
CA PRO A 91 -1.04 3.65 1.97
C PRO A 91 -0.89 5.16 2.16
N PHE A 92 -1.29 5.69 3.32
CA PHE A 92 -1.27 7.12 3.61
C PHE A 92 -0.13 7.60 4.50
N VAL A 93 0.65 6.67 5.06
CA VAL A 93 1.83 7.02 5.86
C VAL A 93 3.07 6.91 4.98
N PHE A 94 3.54 8.04 4.44
CA PHE A 94 4.64 8.14 3.46
C PHE A 94 4.46 7.28 2.20
N GLY A 95 3.25 6.76 1.95
CA GLY A 95 2.92 5.83 0.89
C GLY A 95 2.44 6.47 -0.42
N ARG A 96 2.30 7.80 -0.51
CA ARG A 96 1.81 8.52 -1.69
C ARG A 96 0.43 8.06 -2.20
N GLY A 97 -0.36 7.38 -1.37
CA GLY A 97 -1.70 6.90 -1.75
C GLY A 97 -2.66 8.01 -2.17
N GLY A 98 -2.47 9.24 -1.67
CA GLY A 98 -3.25 10.40 -2.08
C GLY A 98 -3.07 10.76 -3.56
N GLU A 99 -1.86 10.60 -4.11
CA GLU A 99 -1.58 10.86 -5.52
C GLU A 99 -2.25 9.81 -6.42
N GLU A 100 -2.20 8.54 -6.02
CA GLU A 100 -2.89 7.44 -6.71
C GLU A 100 -4.41 7.67 -6.75
N ILE A 101 -5.02 8.09 -5.62
CA ILE A 101 -6.45 8.43 -5.56
C ILE A 101 -6.80 9.60 -6.47
N THR A 102 -5.96 10.63 -6.52
CA THR A 102 -6.19 11.79 -7.38
C THR A 102 -6.26 11.38 -8.85
N ALA A 103 -5.36 10.51 -9.29
CA ALA A 103 -5.37 9.97 -10.65
C ALA A 103 -6.62 9.13 -10.93
N LEU A 104 -7.02 8.25 -10.01
CA LEU A 104 -8.22 7.44 -10.15
C LEU A 104 -9.50 8.28 -10.22
N LYS A 105 -9.60 9.32 -9.38
CA LYS A 105 -10.72 10.27 -9.42
C LYS A 105 -10.81 11.00 -10.75
N ALA A 106 -9.67 11.49 -11.24
CA ALA A 106 -9.61 12.19 -12.54
C ALA A 106 -10.05 11.30 -13.70
N ALA A 107 -9.77 9.99 -13.61
CA ALA A 107 -10.18 8.98 -14.61
C ALA A 107 -11.60 8.43 -14.37
N GLY A 108 -12.32 8.83 -13.32
CA GLY A 108 -13.65 8.31 -12.99
C GLY A 108 -13.65 6.84 -12.54
N ILE A 109 -12.52 6.31 -12.07
CA ILE A 109 -12.39 4.91 -11.64
C ILE A 109 -12.85 4.79 -10.18
N PRO A 110 -13.80 3.88 -9.87
CA PRO A 110 -14.20 3.58 -8.51
C PRO A 110 -13.04 2.99 -7.70
N TYR A 111 -12.86 3.45 -6.47
CA TYR A 111 -11.82 2.93 -5.60
C TYR A 111 -12.28 2.73 -4.16
N SER A 112 -11.55 1.91 -3.42
CA SER A 112 -11.70 1.73 -1.98
C SER A 112 -10.34 1.64 -1.30
N LEU A 113 -10.32 1.89 0.01
CA LEU A 113 -9.09 1.95 0.81
C LEU A 113 -9.14 0.92 1.92
N ILE A 114 -7.99 0.28 2.15
CA ILE A 114 -7.77 -0.63 3.26
C ILE A 114 -6.52 -0.19 4.01
N PRO A 115 -6.64 0.26 5.26
CA PRO A 115 -5.49 0.61 6.08
C PRO A 115 -4.55 -0.58 6.29
N GLY A 116 -3.28 -0.29 6.54
CA GLY A 116 -2.27 -1.26 6.90
C GLY A 116 -1.53 -0.89 8.19
N VAL A 117 -0.81 -1.83 8.75
CA VAL A 117 0.05 -1.59 9.91
C VAL A 117 1.29 -0.83 9.46
N THR A 118 1.40 0.43 9.87
CA THR A 118 2.52 1.30 9.49
C THR A 118 3.79 0.97 10.28
N SER A 119 4.96 1.03 9.62
CA SER A 119 6.26 0.83 10.26
C SER A 119 6.57 1.85 11.35
N SER A 120 6.00 3.05 11.28
CA SER A 120 6.19 4.07 12.33
C SER A 120 5.64 3.67 13.70
N VAL A 121 4.72 2.73 13.74
CA VAL A 121 4.19 2.14 14.98
C VAL A 121 4.73 0.73 15.20
N ALA A 122 4.72 -0.11 14.17
CA ALA A 122 5.08 -1.51 14.30
C ALA A 122 6.55 -1.74 14.64
N VAL A 123 7.48 -0.98 14.07
CA VAL A 123 8.92 -1.19 14.32
C VAL A 123 9.29 -0.89 15.77
N PRO A 124 8.91 0.24 16.38
CA PRO A 124 9.14 0.47 17.81
C PRO A 124 8.46 -0.59 18.68
N GLU A 125 7.21 -0.96 18.36
CA GLU A 125 6.44 -1.94 19.13
C GLU A 125 7.12 -3.31 19.15
N LEU A 126 7.57 -3.82 17.99
CA LEU A 126 8.31 -5.07 17.88
C LEU A 126 9.67 -5.03 18.60
N ALA A 127 10.25 -3.85 18.79
CA ALA A 127 11.44 -3.62 19.60
C ALA A 127 11.14 -3.44 21.10
N GLY A 128 9.87 -3.56 21.52
CA GLY A 128 9.47 -3.34 22.92
C GLY A 128 9.46 -1.87 23.35
N ILE A 129 9.43 -0.93 22.39
CA ILE A 129 9.44 0.51 22.64
C ILE A 129 8.05 1.09 22.40
N PRO A 130 7.30 1.48 23.43
CA PRO A 130 6.01 2.10 23.24
C PRO A 130 6.16 3.49 22.60
N VAL A 131 5.48 3.74 21.48
CA VAL A 131 5.48 5.06 20.80
C VAL A 131 4.74 6.14 21.60
N SER A 132 3.88 5.73 22.50
CA SER A 132 3.22 6.62 23.47
C SER A 132 3.25 5.98 24.87
N HIS A 133 3.46 6.78 25.91
CA HIS A 133 3.46 6.32 27.29
C HIS A 133 2.84 7.38 28.19
N ARG A 134 1.87 6.96 29.02
CA ARG A 134 1.18 7.90 29.94
C ARG A 134 2.17 8.57 30.86
N GLY A 135 2.21 9.90 30.84
CA GLY A 135 3.09 10.72 31.66
C GLY A 135 4.50 10.93 31.09
N LEU A 136 4.95 10.16 30.10
CA LEU A 136 6.30 10.26 29.53
C LEU A 136 6.32 10.78 28.09
N SER A 137 5.49 10.24 27.20
CA SER A 137 5.48 10.66 25.79
C SER A 137 4.08 10.70 25.21
N ARG A 138 3.86 11.72 24.37
CA ARG A 138 2.67 11.84 23.53
C ARG A 138 3.16 11.96 22.09
N LEU A 139 3.21 10.84 21.39
CA LEU A 139 3.66 10.83 20.00
C LEU A 139 2.63 11.53 19.12
N SER A 140 3.08 12.52 18.34
CA SER A 140 2.34 13.08 17.23
C SER A 140 3.17 12.91 15.95
N LEU A 141 2.63 12.26 14.94
CA LEU A 141 3.27 12.12 13.63
C LEU A 141 3.52 13.49 12.98
N ILE A 142 2.72 14.50 13.31
CA ILE A 142 2.90 15.88 12.84
C ILE A 142 4.23 16.45 13.33
N HIS A 143 4.58 16.22 14.61
CA HIS A 143 5.83 16.71 15.21
C HIS A 143 7.08 15.98 14.69
N ILE A 144 6.93 14.74 14.22
CA ILE A 144 8.04 13.95 13.68
C ILE A 144 8.31 14.31 12.21
N SER A 145 7.26 14.64 11.47
CA SER A 145 7.34 14.90 10.03
C SER A 145 7.53 16.37 9.66
N GLU A 146 7.36 17.30 10.61
CA GLU A 146 7.68 18.71 10.34
C GLU A 146 9.20 18.89 10.25
N PRO A 147 9.71 19.44 9.12
CA PRO A 147 11.10 19.88 9.10
C PRO A 147 11.27 20.96 10.19
N THR A 148 12.28 20.78 11.04
CA THR A 148 12.70 21.84 11.97
C THR A 148 12.90 23.11 11.14
N ARG A 149 11.99 24.06 11.28
CA ARG A 149 12.19 25.40 10.70
C ARG A 149 13.42 26.01 11.36
N PRO A 150 14.40 26.50 10.56
CA PRO A 150 15.52 27.23 11.12
C PRO A 150 15.05 28.51 11.81
#